data_11e91969f04155ddde988b01b7c29e47
#
_entry.id   11e91969f04155ddde988b01b7c29e47
#
_cell.length_a   1.000
_cell.length_b   1.000
_cell.length_c   1.000
_cell.angle_alpha   90.00
_cell.angle_beta   90.00
_cell.angle_gamma   90.00
#
_symmetry.space_group_name_H-M   'P 1'
#
loop_
_entity.id
_entity.type
_entity.pdbx_description
1 polymer ?
#
loop_
_entity_poly.entity_id
_entity_poly.type
_entity_poly.pdbx_seq_one_letter_code
_entity_poly.pdbx_strand_id
1 'polypeptide(L)'
;LTDVTGVQTCALPIYLPGTYSISAYSPEELYVRDHITESFPDVVVNIIDSSNLERNLYLTTQLIDMDIRMVGVLNMYDELEKGGNKLDYNQLGRLLGIPFVPTVGSKGKGIDELFQKIIDVYEDRDKTRRHIHINYGTVIEPGITHIQSKLRQPGNFHLLDKVSSRFIAIKLIEKDRATEVLTEQLGNFGEIIEAVDQQITRIENELKQDTESLIADAKYGFIAGALRETFSANPVVQRKKSEVVDTIITHKVWGIPIFIFLMYLTFYGTFKLGQYPMEWIESLVEVTSSWLESGLPDGMLKDLFIQGIVGGVGGVIIFLPNILLLYLFISLMEDTGYMARAVFIMDKIMHRIGLHGKSFIPLLMGFGCNVPAILSTRIIESRRDRLITMLINPFMSCSARLPVYILFISAFFVSHQGAILFSKIGRAHV
;
A
#
# COMPACT_ATOMS: atom_id res chain seq x y z
N LEU A 1 31.44 -0.97 12.47
CA LEU A 1 30.84 -0.68 13.81
C LEU A 1 31.85 -0.79 14.95
N THR A 2 33.15 -0.76 14.65
CA THR A 2 34.25 -0.97 15.64
C THR A 2 34.69 0.31 16.36
N ASP A 3 34.23 1.50 15.99
CA ASP A 3 34.85 2.74 16.47
C ASP A 3 34.11 3.54 17.54
N VAL A 4 32.90 3.17 17.94
CA VAL A 4 32.10 4.00 18.87
C VAL A 4 32.18 3.55 20.33
N THR A 5 32.50 2.29 20.63
CA THR A 5 32.46 1.81 22.03
C THR A 5 33.60 0.89 22.45
N GLY A 6 34.55 0.55 21.58
CA GLY A 6 35.63 -0.41 21.90
C GLY A 6 35.17 -1.84 22.17
N VAL A 7 33.89 -2.14 22.03
CA VAL A 7 33.29 -3.47 22.16
C VAL A 7 33.06 -4.02 20.76
N GLN A 8 33.73 -5.12 20.41
CA GLN A 8 33.45 -5.89 19.19
C GLN A 8 32.08 -6.59 19.34
N THR A 9 30.99 -5.85 19.18
CA THR A 9 29.68 -6.45 19.01
C THR A 9 29.51 -6.77 17.52
N CYS A 10 29.54 -8.06 17.17
CA CYS A 10 29.11 -8.53 15.84
C CYS A 10 27.57 -8.39 15.74
N ALA A 11 27.07 -7.16 15.64
CA ALA A 11 25.69 -6.93 15.28
C ALA A 11 25.54 -7.13 13.76
N LEU A 12 24.72 -8.07 13.34
CA LEU A 12 24.32 -8.26 11.94
C LEU A 12 22.98 -7.60 11.75
N PRO A 13 22.89 -6.36 11.24
CA PRO A 13 21.63 -5.70 10.96
C PRO A 13 20.97 -6.38 9.75
N ILE A 14 19.74 -6.84 9.92
CA ILE A 14 18.90 -7.37 8.85
C ILE A 14 17.85 -6.32 8.51
N TYR A 15 17.81 -5.91 7.24
CA TYR A 15 16.79 -4.99 6.75
C TYR A 15 15.58 -5.77 6.27
N LEU A 16 14.42 -5.40 6.79
CA LEU A 16 13.14 -5.94 6.38
C LEU A 16 12.40 -4.95 5.46
N PRO A 17 11.50 -5.42 4.59
CA PRO A 17 10.65 -4.55 3.80
C PRO A 17 9.87 -3.57 4.68
N GLY A 18 9.64 -2.34 4.20
CA GLY A 18 8.83 -1.36 4.92
C GLY A 18 7.37 -1.80 4.98
N THR A 19 6.81 -1.83 6.18
CA THR A 19 5.40 -2.18 6.40
C THR A 19 4.78 -1.28 7.45
N TYR A 20 3.46 -1.08 7.37
CA TYR A 20 2.69 -0.36 8.40
C TYR A 20 1.98 -1.28 9.38
N SER A 21 1.95 -2.57 9.08
CA SER A 21 1.30 -3.61 9.86
C SER A 21 2.03 -4.94 9.67
N ILE A 22 1.85 -5.88 10.59
CA ILE A 22 2.24 -7.28 10.47
C ILE A 22 1.01 -8.20 10.34
N SER A 23 -0.11 -7.62 9.90
CA SER A 23 -1.29 -8.38 9.51
C SER A 23 -1.02 -9.04 8.14
N ALA A 24 -1.43 -10.30 7.96
CA ALA A 24 -1.03 -11.13 6.81
C ALA A 24 -1.72 -10.76 5.47
N TYR A 25 -1.82 -9.47 5.13
CA TYR A 25 -2.50 -9.00 3.91
C TYR A 25 -1.57 -8.89 2.71
N SER A 26 -0.31 -8.51 2.91
CA SER A 26 0.68 -8.40 1.84
C SER A 26 1.81 -9.42 2.01
N PRO A 27 2.49 -9.82 0.91
CA PRO A 27 3.67 -10.69 0.99
C PRO A 27 4.78 -10.10 1.85
N GLU A 28 4.94 -8.78 1.83
CA GLU A 28 5.92 -8.04 2.61
C GLU A 28 5.61 -8.12 4.11
N GLU A 29 4.35 -7.95 4.50
CA GLU A 29 3.90 -8.07 5.89
C GLU A 29 4.07 -9.49 6.42
N LEU A 30 3.73 -10.49 5.61
CA LEU A 30 3.97 -11.90 5.93
C LEU A 30 5.46 -12.17 6.16
N TYR A 31 6.31 -11.70 5.23
CA TYR A 31 7.75 -11.91 5.35
C TYR A 31 8.33 -11.27 6.63
N VAL A 32 7.93 -10.04 6.95
CA VAL A 32 8.36 -9.34 8.17
C VAL A 32 7.92 -10.12 9.42
N ARG A 33 6.66 -10.56 9.46
CA ARG A 33 6.12 -11.33 10.58
C ARG A 33 6.84 -12.65 10.76
N ASP A 34 6.97 -13.42 9.67
CA ASP A 34 7.59 -14.75 9.71
C ASP A 34 9.07 -14.62 10.11
N HIS A 35 9.77 -13.61 9.58
CA HIS A 35 11.15 -13.35 9.98
C HIS A 35 11.28 -13.04 11.49
N ILE A 36 10.39 -12.20 12.04
CA ILE A 36 10.41 -11.88 13.47
C ILE A 36 10.08 -13.11 14.32
N THR A 37 9.13 -13.93 13.89
CA THR A 37 8.68 -15.11 14.64
C THR A 37 9.58 -16.34 14.49
N GLU A 38 10.37 -16.43 13.42
CA GLU A 38 11.29 -17.55 13.18
C GLU A 38 12.72 -17.25 13.63
N SER A 39 13.21 -16.04 13.36
CA SER A 39 14.61 -15.67 13.62
C SER A 39 14.88 -15.13 15.01
N PHE A 40 13.85 -14.74 15.77
CA PHE A 40 13.95 -14.18 17.13
C PHE A 40 15.04 -13.12 17.26
N PRO A 41 14.91 -11.97 16.59
CA PRO A 41 15.92 -10.92 16.66
C PRO A 41 16.08 -10.44 18.12
N ASP A 42 17.32 -10.20 18.54
CA ASP A 42 17.62 -9.72 19.88
C ASP A 42 16.97 -8.35 20.16
N VAL A 43 16.97 -7.47 19.18
CA VAL A 43 16.31 -6.15 19.24
C VAL A 43 15.72 -5.80 17.88
N VAL A 44 14.47 -5.34 17.85
CA VAL A 44 13.81 -4.80 16.66
C VAL A 44 13.96 -3.28 16.66
N VAL A 45 14.43 -2.72 15.57
CA VAL A 45 14.48 -1.27 15.36
C VAL A 45 13.32 -0.87 14.46
N ASN A 46 12.30 -0.23 15.04
CA ASN A 46 11.15 0.25 14.30
C ASN A 46 11.33 1.71 13.86
N ILE A 47 11.49 1.93 12.56
CA ILE A 47 11.69 3.26 11.97
C ILE A 47 10.34 3.88 11.66
N ILE A 48 10.05 4.99 12.33
CA ILE A 48 8.78 5.71 12.33
C ILE A 48 8.97 7.04 11.63
N ASP A 49 8.11 7.34 10.67
CA ASP A 49 8.04 8.67 10.08
C ASP A 49 7.37 9.65 11.06
N SER A 50 8.15 10.62 11.54
CA SER A 50 7.70 11.62 12.53
C SER A 50 6.66 12.59 11.96
N SER A 51 6.50 12.67 10.64
CA SER A 51 5.47 13.51 10.02
C SER A 51 4.06 12.89 10.09
N ASN A 52 3.97 11.56 10.31
CA ASN A 52 2.72 10.81 10.35
C ASN A 52 2.72 9.76 11.48
N LEU A 53 2.81 10.25 12.71
CA LEU A 53 2.99 9.41 13.89
C LEU A 53 1.84 8.42 14.12
N GLU A 54 0.59 8.87 14.00
CA GLU A 54 -0.58 8.05 14.31
C GLU A 54 -0.61 6.76 13.49
N ARG A 55 -0.38 6.87 12.18
CA ARG A 55 -0.34 5.73 11.28
C ARG A 55 0.86 4.81 11.54
N ASN A 56 2.03 5.39 11.76
CA ASN A 56 3.28 4.62 11.90
C ASN A 56 3.39 3.93 13.26
N LEU A 57 2.76 4.48 14.32
CA LEU A 57 2.70 3.85 15.62
C LEU A 57 1.81 2.61 15.67
N TYR A 58 0.98 2.37 14.65
CA TYR A 58 0.16 1.17 14.58
C TYR A 58 1.00 -0.12 14.57
N LEU A 59 2.05 -0.17 13.75
CA LEU A 59 3.01 -1.27 13.77
C LEU A 59 3.67 -1.42 15.15
N THR A 60 4.00 -0.29 15.79
CA THR A 60 4.56 -0.29 17.15
C THR A 60 3.64 -1.01 18.14
N THR A 61 2.32 -0.78 18.07
CA THR A 61 1.36 -1.46 18.95
C THR A 61 1.31 -2.96 18.72
N GLN A 62 1.45 -3.42 17.49
CA GLN A 62 1.50 -4.84 17.17
C GLN A 62 2.78 -5.50 17.69
N LEU A 63 3.92 -4.81 17.61
CA LEU A 63 5.18 -5.28 18.17
C LEU A 63 5.15 -5.32 19.72
N ILE A 64 4.43 -4.38 20.36
CA ILE A 64 4.18 -4.42 21.82
C ILE A 64 3.37 -5.67 22.19
N ASP A 65 2.32 -5.99 21.43
CA ASP A 65 1.52 -7.21 21.66
C ASP A 65 2.36 -8.49 21.53
N MET A 66 3.37 -8.49 20.66
CA MET A 66 4.32 -9.60 20.52
C MET A 66 5.32 -9.71 21.67
N ASP A 67 5.44 -8.69 22.50
CA ASP A 67 6.39 -8.60 23.62
C ASP A 67 7.87 -8.68 23.21
N ILE A 68 8.20 -8.00 22.11
CA ILE A 68 9.55 -8.00 21.53
C ILE A 68 10.37 -6.83 22.09
N ARG A 69 11.68 -7.04 22.29
CA ARG A 69 12.62 -5.96 22.59
C ARG A 69 12.73 -5.03 21.39
N MET A 70 12.39 -3.75 21.56
CA MET A 70 12.44 -2.80 20.45
C MET A 70 12.93 -1.43 20.84
N VAL A 71 13.45 -0.71 19.83
CA VAL A 71 13.75 0.73 19.88
C VAL A 71 12.94 1.42 18.79
N GLY A 72 12.19 2.46 19.15
CA GLY A 72 11.51 3.32 18.20
C GLY A 72 12.44 4.40 17.68
N VAL A 73 12.53 4.54 16.36
CA VAL A 73 13.33 5.58 15.71
C VAL A 73 12.40 6.60 15.08
N LEU A 74 12.39 7.82 15.58
CA LEU A 74 11.62 8.93 15.03
C LEU A 74 12.43 9.59 13.92
N ASN A 75 12.31 9.06 12.71
CA ASN A 75 13.02 9.60 11.55
C ASN A 75 12.30 10.83 10.97
N MET A 76 12.99 11.63 10.16
CA MET A 76 12.51 12.90 9.63
C MET A 76 12.06 13.89 10.74
N TYR A 77 12.70 13.83 11.90
CA TYR A 77 12.33 14.64 13.06
C TYR A 77 12.45 16.14 12.79
N ASP A 78 13.35 16.54 11.90
CA ASP A 78 13.47 17.95 11.46
C ASP A 78 12.22 18.45 10.69
N GLU A 79 11.46 17.58 10.06
CA GLU A 79 10.19 17.97 9.42
C GLU A 79 9.08 18.22 10.44
N LEU A 80 9.03 17.41 11.50
CA LEU A 80 8.12 17.63 12.61
C LEU A 80 8.40 18.99 13.27
N GLU A 81 9.69 19.30 13.56
CA GLU A 81 10.10 20.57 14.13
C GLU A 81 9.85 21.76 13.20
N LYS A 82 10.15 21.66 11.90
CA LYS A 82 9.84 22.68 10.90
C LYS A 82 8.33 22.97 10.79
N GLY A 83 7.50 21.94 11.02
CA GLY A 83 6.05 22.10 11.13
C GLY A 83 5.61 22.86 12.40
N GLY A 84 6.54 23.26 13.27
CA GLY A 84 6.26 23.91 14.54
C GLY A 84 5.63 23.00 15.59
N ASN A 85 5.58 21.69 15.31
CA ASN A 85 5.06 20.68 16.21
C ASN A 85 6.13 20.31 17.25
N LYS A 86 5.68 19.90 18.43
CA LYS A 86 6.56 19.42 19.50
C LYS A 86 6.11 18.04 19.94
N LEU A 87 7.06 17.15 20.12
CA LEU A 87 6.83 15.80 20.61
C LEU A 87 7.74 15.55 21.82
N ASP A 88 7.15 15.23 22.97
CA ASP A 88 7.91 14.69 24.10
C ASP A 88 8.10 13.18 23.90
N TYR A 89 9.13 12.82 23.14
CA TYR A 89 9.44 11.43 22.85
C TYR A 89 9.89 10.63 24.08
N ASN A 90 10.39 11.31 25.12
CA ASN A 90 10.73 10.64 26.38
C ASN A 90 9.45 10.23 27.16
N GLN A 91 8.44 11.10 27.19
CA GLN A 91 7.17 10.75 27.78
C GLN A 91 6.42 9.72 26.94
N LEU A 92 6.44 9.84 25.62
CA LEU A 92 5.89 8.84 24.69
C LEU A 92 6.52 7.46 24.97
N GLY A 93 7.84 7.41 25.14
CA GLY A 93 8.55 6.20 25.49
C GLY A 93 8.10 5.60 26.83
N ARG A 94 7.89 6.44 27.83
CA ARG A 94 7.34 5.99 29.13
C ARG A 94 5.92 5.45 29.04
N LEU A 95 5.08 6.03 28.17
CA LEU A 95 3.70 5.57 27.97
C LEU A 95 3.65 4.25 27.17
N LEU A 96 4.50 4.11 26.15
CA LEU A 96 4.54 2.92 25.30
C LEU A 96 5.51 1.83 25.80
N GLY A 97 6.29 2.10 26.87
CA GLY A 97 7.24 1.15 27.44
C GLY A 97 8.46 0.84 26.59
N ILE A 98 8.75 1.67 25.59
CA ILE A 98 9.86 1.51 24.64
C ILE A 98 10.63 2.83 24.50
N PRO A 99 11.97 2.82 24.39
CA PRO A 99 12.72 4.03 24.15
C PRO A 99 12.55 4.52 22.71
N PHE A 100 12.48 5.86 22.55
CA PHE A 100 12.47 6.52 21.26
C PHE A 100 13.73 7.37 21.07
N VAL A 101 14.25 7.36 19.84
CA VAL A 101 15.41 8.17 19.45
C VAL A 101 15.04 9.02 18.23
N PRO A 102 15.13 10.37 18.32
CA PRO A 102 14.90 11.24 17.17
C PRO A 102 16.10 11.20 16.22
N THR A 103 15.80 11.01 14.93
CA THR A 103 16.87 10.94 13.90
C THR A 103 16.51 11.76 12.66
N VAL A 104 17.55 12.15 11.92
CA VAL A 104 17.44 12.68 10.56
C VAL A 104 18.40 11.85 9.70
N GLY A 105 17.91 10.72 9.20
CA GLY A 105 18.72 9.72 8.49
C GLY A 105 19.48 10.29 7.29
N SER A 106 18.88 11.21 6.53
CA SER A 106 19.54 11.89 5.40
C SER A 106 20.77 12.75 5.79
N LYS A 107 20.87 13.12 7.07
CA LYS A 107 21.97 13.95 7.61
C LYS A 107 22.86 13.19 8.61
N GLY A 108 22.58 11.91 8.85
CA GLY A 108 23.28 11.11 9.85
C GLY A 108 23.06 11.55 11.30
N LYS A 109 22.13 12.48 11.58
CA LYS A 109 21.90 13.00 12.93
C LYS A 109 21.15 11.98 13.77
N GLY A 110 21.59 11.74 15.01
CA GLY A 110 20.95 10.84 15.97
C GLY A 110 21.33 9.35 15.78
N ILE A 111 22.19 9.02 14.82
CA ILE A 111 22.57 7.62 14.55
C ILE A 111 23.42 7.02 15.66
N ASP A 112 24.40 7.76 16.20
CA ASP A 112 25.25 7.28 17.30
C ASP A 112 24.43 7.04 18.57
N GLU A 113 23.48 7.95 18.88
CA GLU A 113 22.55 7.80 19.99
C GLU A 113 21.66 6.57 19.81
N LEU A 114 21.22 6.31 18.58
CA LEU A 114 20.44 5.12 18.25
C LEU A 114 21.21 3.83 18.52
N PHE A 115 22.47 3.74 18.07
CA PHE A 115 23.28 2.54 18.33
C PHE A 115 23.54 2.33 19.84
N GLN A 116 23.83 3.40 20.57
CA GLN A 116 23.96 3.30 22.02
C GLN A 116 22.66 2.81 22.66
N LYS A 117 21.52 3.32 22.23
CA LYS A 117 20.20 2.92 22.74
C LYS A 117 19.87 1.47 22.43
N ILE A 118 20.24 0.97 21.25
CA ILE A 118 20.09 -0.46 20.90
C ILE A 118 20.89 -1.33 21.87
N ILE A 119 22.16 -0.96 22.16
CA ILE A 119 22.98 -1.67 23.11
C ILE A 119 22.36 -1.64 24.52
N ASP A 120 21.89 -0.50 24.97
CA ASP A 120 21.25 -0.36 26.30
C ASP A 120 20.01 -1.22 26.45
N VAL A 121 19.21 -1.36 25.37
CA VAL A 121 18.02 -2.25 25.34
C VAL A 121 18.45 -3.72 25.30
N TYR A 122 19.46 -4.07 24.52
CA TYR A 122 20.00 -5.43 24.46
C TYR A 122 20.51 -5.92 25.81
N GLU A 123 21.26 -5.05 26.52
CA GLU A 123 21.85 -5.35 27.82
C GLU A 123 20.89 -5.11 29.01
N ASP A 124 19.62 -4.83 28.78
CA ASP A 124 18.59 -4.52 29.80
C ASP A 124 18.94 -3.32 30.71
N ARG A 125 19.74 -2.36 30.22
CA ARG A 125 20.11 -1.16 30.99
C ARG A 125 19.12 -0.02 30.82
N ASP A 126 18.26 -0.05 29.81
CA ASP A 126 17.29 1.03 29.55
C ASP A 126 16.13 0.98 30.54
N LYS A 127 15.98 2.09 31.30
CA LYS A 127 14.94 2.22 32.34
C LYS A 127 13.55 2.53 31.76
N THR A 128 13.46 2.90 30.48
CA THR A 128 12.20 3.21 29.81
C THR A 128 11.47 1.93 29.44
N ARG A 129 12.23 0.85 29.17
CA ARG A 129 11.67 -0.44 28.83
C ARG A 129 10.83 -0.99 29.98
N ARG A 130 9.55 -1.17 29.70
CA ARG A 130 8.58 -1.80 30.59
C ARG A 130 7.68 -2.72 29.81
N HIS A 131 7.25 -3.77 30.45
CA HIS A 131 6.23 -4.65 29.92
C HIS A 131 4.88 -3.94 30.00
N ILE A 132 4.37 -3.51 28.86
CA ILE A 132 3.08 -2.82 28.75
C ILE A 132 2.13 -3.67 27.93
N HIS A 133 0.89 -3.77 28.39
CA HIS A 133 -0.20 -4.39 27.66
C HIS A 133 -1.19 -3.33 27.20
N ILE A 134 -1.56 -3.36 25.93
CA ILE A 134 -2.67 -2.57 25.43
C ILE A 134 -3.96 -3.15 26.00
N ASN A 135 -4.79 -2.31 26.60
CA ASN A 135 -6.08 -2.73 27.14
C ASN A 135 -7.16 -2.61 26.05
N TYR A 136 -7.73 -3.74 25.67
CA TYR A 136 -8.75 -3.83 24.61
C TYR A 136 -10.18 -3.65 25.16
N GLY A 137 -10.34 -3.23 26.40
CA GLY A 137 -11.63 -2.96 27.02
C GLY A 137 -12.25 -4.16 27.74
N THR A 138 -13.29 -3.86 28.52
CA THR A 138 -13.91 -4.81 29.47
C THR A 138 -14.59 -6.00 28.79
N VAL A 139 -14.92 -5.91 27.52
CA VAL A 139 -15.60 -6.98 26.75
C VAL A 139 -14.59 -7.92 26.09
N ILE A 140 -13.51 -7.39 25.54
CA ILE A 140 -12.52 -8.18 24.75
C ILE A 140 -11.50 -8.83 25.67
N GLU A 141 -11.01 -8.15 26.73
CA GLU A 141 -9.97 -8.68 27.63
C GLU A 141 -10.32 -10.03 28.26
N PRO A 142 -11.54 -10.28 28.75
CA PRO A 142 -11.90 -11.62 29.24
C PRO A 142 -11.80 -12.70 28.18
N GLY A 143 -12.10 -12.38 26.91
CA GLY A 143 -11.97 -13.29 25.77
C GLY A 143 -10.51 -13.64 25.50
N ILE A 144 -9.63 -12.63 25.49
CA ILE A 144 -8.18 -12.83 25.35
C ILE A 144 -7.67 -13.76 26.46
N THR A 145 -8.04 -13.47 27.71
CA THR A 145 -7.62 -14.27 28.89
C THR A 145 -8.13 -15.72 28.81
N HIS A 146 -9.36 -15.92 28.34
CA HIS A 146 -9.91 -17.26 28.17
C HIS A 146 -9.15 -18.06 27.12
N ILE A 147 -8.87 -17.49 25.96
CA ILE A 147 -8.08 -18.15 24.88
C ILE A 147 -6.65 -18.41 25.37
N GLN A 148 -6.02 -17.45 26.06
CA GLN A 148 -4.69 -17.65 26.65
C GLN A 148 -4.65 -18.85 27.61
N SER A 149 -5.71 -19.08 28.39
CA SER A 149 -5.77 -20.22 29.31
C SER A 149 -5.75 -21.57 28.56
N LYS A 150 -6.35 -21.64 27.37
CA LYS A 150 -6.31 -22.82 26.49
C LYS A 150 -4.95 -22.98 25.80
N LEU A 151 -4.35 -21.88 25.37
CA LEU A 151 -3.02 -21.88 24.76
C LEU A 151 -1.93 -22.33 25.76
N ARG A 152 -2.02 -21.97 27.03
CA ARG A 152 -1.03 -22.28 28.08
C ARG A 152 -1.14 -23.72 28.66
N GLN A 153 -1.87 -24.61 28.01
CA GLN A 153 -1.93 -26.01 28.43
C GLN A 153 -0.59 -26.74 28.25
N PRO A 154 -0.28 -27.74 29.10
CA PRO A 154 0.91 -28.57 28.95
C PRO A 154 0.95 -29.23 27.57
N GLY A 155 2.03 -29.10 26.84
CA GLY A 155 2.19 -29.58 25.45
C GLY A 155 2.30 -28.45 24.40
N ASN A 156 1.88 -27.25 24.72
CA ASN A 156 1.95 -26.11 23.81
C ASN A 156 3.18 -25.21 24.04
N PHE A 157 4.02 -25.50 25.02
CA PHE A 157 5.16 -24.66 25.40
C PHE A 157 6.12 -24.40 24.26
N HIS A 158 6.29 -25.33 23.34
CA HIS A 158 7.17 -25.17 22.19
C HIS A 158 6.79 -23.96 21.29
N LEU A 159 5.50 -23.66 21.17
CA LEU A 159 5.02 -22.49 20.45
C LEU A 159 5.12 -21.23 21.32
N LEU A 160 4.80 -21.36 22.61
CA LEU A 160 4.75 -20.24 23.54
C LEU A 160 6.12 -19.72 23.97
N ASP A 161 7.15 -20.54 23.86
CA ASP A 161 8.56 -20.13 24.03
C ASP A 161 8.97 -19.16 22.89
N LYS A 162 8.28 -19.24 21.77
CA LYS A 162 8.57 -18.47 20.57
C LYS A 162 7.69 -17.25 20.41
N VAL A 163 6.41 -17.33 20.72
CA VAL A 163 5.44 -16.28 20.48
C VAL A 163 4.55 -16.07 21.71
N SER A 164 4.33 -14.81 22.07
CA SER A 164 3.48 -14.46 23.21
C SER A 164 2.08 -15.06 23.06
N SER A 165 1.60 -15.76 24.11
CA SER A 165 0.24 -16.32 24.14
C SER A 165 -0.83 -15.22 23.99
N ARG A 166 -0.54 -13.98 24.43
CA ARG A 166 -1.43 -12.85 24.27
C ARG A 166 -1.54 -12.44 22.80
N PHE A 167 -0.42 -12.34 22.11
CA PHE A 167 -0.39 -12.03 20.69
C PHE A 167 -1.18 -13.06 19.87
N ILE A 168 -0.96 -14.35 20.13
CA ILE A 168 -1.71 -15.41 19.45
C ILE A 168 -3.21 -15.28 19.71
N ALA A 169 -3.63 -15.06 20.98
CA ALA A 169 -5.04 -14.89 21.32
C ALA A 169 -5.68 -13.67 20.62
N ILE A 170 -4.98 -12.52 20.58
CA ILE A 170 -5.45 -11.33 19.89
C ILE A 170 -5.60 -11.60 18.39
N LYS A 171 -4.60 -12.22 17.76
CA LYS A 171 -4.62 -12.54 16.33
C LYS A 171 -5.70 -13.54 15.95
N LEU A 172 -5.99 -14.52 16.79
CA LEU A 172 -7.11 -15.45 16.58
C LEU A 172 -8.47 -14.72 16.68
N ILE A 173 -8.62 -13.76 17.61
CA ILE A 173 -9.83 -12.93 17.69
C ILE A 173 -9.94 -11.99 16.46
N GLU A 174 -8.83 -11.48 15.91
CA GLU A 174 -8.76 -10.75 14.65
C GLU A 174 -9.04 -11.64 13.42
N LYS A 175 -9.30 -12.93 13.59
CA LYS A 175 -9.52 -13.93 12.51
C LYS A 175 -8.31 -14.03 11.55
N ASP A 176 -7.09 -13.86 12.08
CA ASP A 176 -5.84 -13.98 11.30
C ASP A 176 -5.58 -15.44 10.93
N ARG A 177 -5.80 -15.76 9.66
CA ARG A 177 -5.67 -17.12 9.11
C ARG A 177 -4.26 -17.70 9.27
N ALA A 178 -3.23 -16.89 9.22
CA ALA A 178 -1.87 -17.39 9.33
C ALA A 178 -1.53 -17.76 10.77
N THR A 179 -2.11 -17.08 11.77
CA THR A 179 -2.01 -17.47 13.17
C THR A 179 -2.86 -18.72 13.44
N GLU A 180 -3.99 -18.87 12.78
CA GLU A 180 -4.80 -20.10 12.84
C GLU A 180 -3.98 -21.31 12.35
N VAL A 181 -3.36 -21.22 11.16
CA VAL A 181 -2.47 -22.27 10.62
C VAL A 181 -1.30 -22.56 11.55
N LEU A 182 -0.71 -21.54 12.17
CA LEU A 182 0.36 -21.72 13.15
C LEU A 182 -0.11 -22.55 14.37
N THR A 183 -1.36 -22.39 14.79
CA THR A 183 -1.95 -23.11 15.92
C THR A 183 -2.46 -24.51 15.58
N GLU A 184 -2.64 -24.87 14.29
CA GLU A 184 -3.05 -26.23 13.86
C GLU A 184 -2.08 -27.32 14.34
N GLN A 185 -0.84 -26.97 14.60
CA GLN A 185 0.18 -27.89 15.09
C GLN A 185 0.00 -28.30 16.58
N LEU A 186 -0.90 -27.60 17.30
CA LEU A 186 -1.13 -27.84 18.72
C LEU A 186 -2.08 -29.02 18.94
N GLY A 187 -1.77 -29.86 19.91
CA GLY A 187 -2.55 -31.07 20.21
C GLY A 187 -4.00 -30.81 20.66
N ASN A 188 -4.29 -29.59 21.16
CA ASN A 188 -5.61 -29.12 21.59
C ASN A 188 -6.22 -28.07 20.65
N PHE A 189 -5.83 -28.07 19.38
CA PHE A 189 -6.29 -27.10 18.38
C PHE A 189 -7.83 -26.96 18.34
N GLY A 190 -8.56 -28.08 18.36
CA GLY A 190 -10.03 -28.08 18.34
C GLY A 190 -10.64 -27.30 19.51
N GLU A 191 -10.08 -27.48 20.74
CA GLU A 191 -10.57 -26.72 21.91
C GLU A 191 -10.23 -25.22 21.84
N ILE A 192 -9.08 -24.90 21.22
CA ILE A 192 -8.68 -23.49 21.03
C ILE A 192 -9.62 -22.81 20.05
N ILE A 193 -9.89 -23.39 18.89
CA ILE A 193 -10.77 -22.81 17.87
C ILE A 193 -12.21 -22.69 18.37
N GLU A 194 -12.73 -23.72 19.06
CA GLU A 194 -14.05 -23.63 19.66
C GLU A 194 -14.14 -22.47 20.67
N ALA A 195 -13.12 -22.29 21.52
CA ALA A 195 -13.06 -21.18 22.46
C ALA A 195 -12.98 -19.84 21.72
N VAL A 196 -12.21 -19.74 20.62
CA VAL A 196 -12.11 -18.55 19.79
C VAL A 196 -13.47 -18.18 19.19
N ASP A 197 -14.15 -19.12 18.55
CA ASP A 197 -15.45 -18.90 17.91
C ASP A 197 -16.51 -18.46 18.91
N GLN A 198 -16.52 -19.07 20.11
CA GLN A 198 -17.43 -18.67 21.19
C GLN A 198 -17.16 -17.22 21.64
N GLN A 199 -15.88 -16.83 21.78
CA GLN A 199 -15.54 -15.48 22.20
C GLN A 199 -15.81 -14.45 21.09
N ILE A 200 -15.50 -14.74 19.83
CA ILE A 200 -15.85 -13.88 18.69
C ILE A 200 -17.34 -13.65 18.65
N THR A 201 -18.15 -14.72 18.68
CA THR A 201 -19.62 -14.62 18.66
C THR A 201 -20.16 -13.77 19.82
N ARG A 202 -19.60 -13.95 21.03
CA ARG A 202 -19.98 -13.16 22.20
C ARG A 202 -19.65 -11.68 22.01
N ILE A 203 -18.42 -11.35 21.58
CA ILE A 203 -17.93 -9.97 21.42
C ILE A 203 -18.74 -9.26 20.33
N GLU A 204 -18.94 -9.89 19.16
CA GLU A 204 -19.67 -9.33 18.04
C GLU A 204 -21.17 -9.13 18.38
N ASN A 205 -21.77 -10.02 19.16
CA ASN A 205 -23.16 -9.86 19.62
C ASN A 205 -23.31 -8.73 20.62
N GLU A 206 -22.35 -8.54 21.50
CA GLU A 206 -22.39 -7.50 22.56
C GLU A 206 -22.08 -6.12 21.98
N LEU A 207 -21.05 -5.98 21.14
CA LEU A 207 -20.60 -4.68 20.61
C LEU A 207 -21.19 -4.34 19.23
N LYS A 208 -21.88 -5.27 18.56
CA LYS A 208 -22.52 -5.09 17.23
C LYS A 208 -21.54 -4.63 16.14
N GLN A 209 -20.29 -5.00 16.25
CA GLN A 209 -19.20 -4.67 15.33
C GLN A 209 -18.29 -5.89 15.21
N ASP A 210 -17.61 -6.06 14.08
CA ASP A 210 -16.67 -7.17 13.89
C ASP A 210 -15.42 -7.01 14.76
N THR A 211 -14.84 -8.13 15.17
CA THR A 211 -13.72 -8.16 16.12
C THR A 211 -12.44 -7.55 15.56
N GLU A 212 -12.20 -7.64 14.25
CA GLU A 212 -11.02 -7.06 13.61
C GLU A 212 -11.05 -5.54 13.72
N SER A 213 -12.19 -4.90 13.38
CA SER A 213 -12.39 -3.45 13.52
C SER A 213 -12.29 -3.00 15.00
N LEU A 214 -12.86 -3.76 15.93
CA LEU A 214 -12.82 -3.42 17.36
C LEU A 214 -11.40 -3.40 17.92
N ILE A 215 -10.57 -4.38 17.53
CA ILE A 215 -9.17 -4.44 17.97
C ILE A 215 -8.36 -3.31 17.33
N ALA A 216 -8.59 -3.02 16.04
CA ALA A 216 -7.96 -1.91 15.36
C ALA A 216 -8.32 -0.57 16.01
N ASP A 217 -9.61 -0.33 16.29
CA ASP A 217 -10.09 0.89 16.96
C ASP A 217 -9.46 1.05 18.34
N ALA A 218 -9.32 -0.04 19.12
CA ALA A 218 -8.66 0.01 20.41
C ALA A 218 -7.17 0.37 20.32
N LYS A 219 -6.44 -0.15 19.31
CA LYS A 219 -5.04 0.20 19.02
C LYS A 219 -4.91 1.68 18.66
N TYR A 220 -5.77 2.18 17.75
CA TYR A 220 -5.79 3.61 17.40
C TYR A 220 -6.18 4.48 18.60
N GLY A 221 -7.14 4.05 19.41
CA GLY A 221 -7.51 4.74 20.65
C GLY A 221 -6.35 4.86 21.64
N PHE A 222 -5.55 3.79 21.79
CA PHE A 222 -4.35 3.79 22.62
C PHE A 222 -3.28 4.76 22.09
N ILE A 223 -3.02 4.74 20.77
CA ILE A 223 -2.10 5.65 20.08
C ILE A 223 -2.56 7.11 20.25
N ALA A 224 -3.83 7.39 19.98
CA ALA A 224 -4.40 8.73 20.10
C ALA A 224 -4.30 9.26 21.55
N GLY A 225 -4.53 8.38 22.54
CA GLY A 225 -4.33 8.71 23.96
C GLY A 225 -2.88 9.10 24.26
N ALA A 226 -1.92 8.29 23.85
CA ALA A 226 -0.49 8.56 24.04
C ALA A 226 -0.03 9.86 23.33
N LEU A 227 -0.47 10.08 22.10
CA LEU A 227 -0.15 11.28 21.34
C LEU A 227 -0.81 12.53 21.92
N ARG A 228 -2.03 12.43 22.47
CA ARG A 228 -2.69 13.56 23.12
C ARG A 228 -1.90 14.12 24.30
N GLU A 229 -1.18 13.27 25.02
CA GLU A 229 -0.36 13.68 26.15
C GLU A 229 1.04 14.16 25.77
N THR A 230 1.56 13.70 24.62
CA THR A 230 2.97 13.88 24.25
C THR A 230 3.19 14.77 23.04
N PHE A 231 2.17 14.92 22.20
CA PHE A 231 2.26 15.67 20.94
C PHE A 231 1.51 16.99 21.04
N SER A 232 2.22 18.08 20.81
CA SER A 232 1.66 19.44 20.76
C SER A 232 1.74 19.96 19.33
N ALA A 233 0.60 20.00 18.67
CA ALA A 233 0.47 20.58 17.35
C ALA A 233 0.45 22.11 17.42
N ASN A 234 1.17 22.77 16.50
CA ASN A 234 1.10 24.23 16.40
C ASN A 234 -0.10 24.63 15.51
N PRO A 235 -1.14 25.26 16.08
CA PRO A 235 -2.35 25.58 15.32
C PRO A 235 -2.15 26.65 14.23
N VAL A 236 -1.06 27.40 14.27
CA VAL A 236 -0.78 28.51 13.34
C VAL A 236 -0.19 28.01 12.03
N VAL A 237 0.52 26.88 12.03
CA VAL A 237 1.21 26.33 10.83
C VAL A 237 0.35 25.33 10.08
N GLN A 238 -0.73 24.82 10.69
CA GLN A 238 -1.50 23.68 10.19
C GLN A 238 -2.49 23.97 9.04
N ARG A 239 -2.70 25.22 8.64
CA ARG A 239 -3.35 25.46 7.33
C ARG A 239 -2.31 25.37 6.21
N LYS A 240 -1.78 24.16 6.00
CA LYS A 240 -0.96 23.89 4.81
C LYS A 240 -1.77 24.27 3.58
N LYS A 241 -1.14 24.93 2.60
CA LYS A 241 -1.76 25.21 1.30
C LYS A 241 -2.42 23.96 0.68
N SER A 242 -1.96 22.77 1.06
CA SER A 242 -2.57 21.49 0.69
C SER A 242 -3.98 21.30 1.23
N GLU A 243 -4.32 21.73 2.46
CA GLU A 243 -5.67 21.55 3.01
C GLU A 243 -6.73 22.39 2.28
N VAL A 244 -6.37 23.60 1.85
CA VAL A 244 -7.27 24.43 1.04
C VAL A 244 -7.47 23.78 -0.33
N VAL A 245 -6.40 23.28 -0.93
CA VAL A 245 -6.46 22.55 -2.20
C VAL A 245 -7.26 21.26 -2.02
N ASP A 246 -7.05 20.53 -0.93
CA ASP A 246 -7.77 19.30 -0.61
C ASP A 246 -9.27 19.55 -0.43
N THR A 247 -9.64 20.60 0.29
CA THR A 247 -11.04 20.97 0.51
C THR A 247 -11.76 21.27 -0.82
N ILE A 248 -11.08 21.88 -1.79
CA ILE A 248 -11.64 22.17 -3.10
C ILE A 248 -11.72 20.92 -3.97
N ILE A 249 -10.64 20.13 -4.00
CA ILE A 249 -10.53 18.94 -4.86
C ILE A 249 -11.45 17.81 -4.37
N THR A 250 -11.57 17.61 -3.05
CA THR A 250 -12.42 16.55 -2.47
C THR A 250 -13.85 17.02 -2.19
N HIS A 251 -14.22 18.22 -2.64
CA HIS A 251 -15.56 18.77 -2.41
C HIS A 251 -16.62 17.87 -3.04
N LYS A 252 -17.68 17.58 -2.29
CA LYS A 252 -18.76 16.63 -2.65
C LYS A 252 -19.41 16.88 -4.02
N VAL A 253 -19.47 18.15 -4.46
CA VAL A 253 -20.07 18.55 -5.73
C VAL A 253 -19.01 18.89 -6.77
N TRP A 254 -17.99 19.68 -6.40
CA TRP A 254 -16.95 20.14 -7.31
C TRP A 254 -15.86 19.09 -7.58
N GLY A 255 -15.70 18.09 -6.73
CA GLY A 255 -14.68 17.05 -6.92
C GLY A 255 -14.83 16.30 -8.23
N ILE A 256 -16.05 15.91 -8.61
CA ILE A 256 -16.29 15.17 -9.86
C ILE A 256 -16.00 16.02 -11.11
N PRO A 257 -16.50 17.27 -11.25
CA PRO A 257 -16.13 18.14 -12.36
C PRO A 257 -14.63 18.40 -12.48
N ILE A 258 -13.94 18.63 -11.35
CA ILE A 258 -12.48 18.84 -11.32
C ILE A 258 -11.77 17.56 -11.78
N PHE A 259 -12.20 16.39 -11.32
CA PHE A 259 -11.67 15.12 -11.75
C PHE A 259 -11.81 14.93 -13.27
N ILE A 260 -13.00 15.15 -13.82
CA ILE A 260 -13.25 15.04 -15.27
C ILE A 260 -12.37 16.01 -16.04
N PHE A 261 -12.24 17.25 -15.56
CA PHE A 261 -11.39 18.26 -16.20
C PHE A 261 -9.91 17.86 -16.20
N LEU A 262 -9.37 17.38 -15.10
CA LEU A 262 -7.99 16.94 -15.01
C LEU A 262 -7.74 15.70 -15.89
N MET A 263 -8.68 14.77 -15.93
CA MET A 263 -8.62 13.63 -16.85
C MET A 263 -8.65 14.07 -18.31
N TYR A 264 -9.55 15.00 -18.66
CA TYR A 264 -9.57 15.57 -19.99
C TYR A 264 -8.23 16.23 -20.35
N LEU A 265 -7.65 17.01 -19.44
CA LEU A 265 -6.36 17.66 -19.63
C LEU A 265 -5.23 16.63 -19.85
N THR A 266 -5.22 15.55 -19.07
CA THR A 266 -4.26 14.45 -19.19
C THR A 266 -4.36 13.79 -20.56
N PHE A 267 -5.55 13.39 -20.99
CA PHE A 267 -5.74 12.79 -22.32
C PHE A 267 -5.45 13.77 -23.45
N TYR A 268 -5.95 14.99 -23.35
CA TYR A 268 -5.70 16.03 -24.36
C TYR A 268 -4.20 16.32 -24.50
N GLY A 269 -3.50 16.47 -23.36
CA GLY A 269 -2.04 16.66 -23.35
C GLY A 269 -1.30 15.48 -23.97
N THR A 270 -1.67 14.24 -23.61
CA THR A 270 -1.07 13.04 -24.16
C THR A 270 -1.20 12.98 -25.70
N PHE A 271 -2.41 13.13 -26.21
CA PHE A 271 -2.63 13.03 -27.66
C PHE A 271 -2.05 14.22 -28.42
N LYS A 272 -2.19 15.44 -27.90
CA LYS A 272 -1.68 16.63 -28.57
C LYS A 272 -0.16 16.70 -28.61
N LEU A 273 0.50 16.40 -27.47
CA LEU A 273 1.96 16.40 -27.39
C LEU A 273 2.56 15.16 -28.07
N GLY A 274 1.88 14.03 -27.98
CA GLY A 274 2.34 12.78 -28.58
C GLY A 274 2.32 12.77 -30.09
N GLN A 275 1.49 13.63 -30.71
CA GLN A 275 1.39 13.73 -32.17
C GLN A 275 2.74 14.09 -32.81
N TYR A 276 3.50 15.04 -32.25
CA TYR A 276 4.78 15.47 -32.79
C TYR A 276 5.83 14.33 -32.90
N PRO A 277 6.13 13.61 -31.83
CA PRO A 277 7.09 12.50 -31.93
C PRO A 277 6.53 11.32 -32.74
N MET A 278 5.22 11.12 -32.80
CA MET A 278 4.61 10.12 -33.69
C MET A 278 4.88 10.46 -35.16
N GLU A 279 4.66 11.69 -35.59
CA GLU A 279 4.91 12.15 -36.97
C GLU A 279 6.40 12.01 -37.34
N TRP A 280 7.32 12.26 -36.42
CA TRP A 280 8.75 12.05 -36.64
C TRP A 280 9.08 10.58 -36.86
N ILE A 281 8.53 9.70 -36.03
CA ILE A 281 8.75 8.24 -36.17
C ILE A 281 8.13 7.73 -37.47
N GLU A 282 6.92 8.19 -37.81
CA GLU A 282 6.23 7.84 -39.07
C GLU A 282 7.07 8.24 -40.28
N SER A 283 7.56 9.48 -40.32
CA SER A 283 8.47 9.97 -41.36
C SER A 283 9.74 9.11 -41.47
N LEU A 284 10.30 8.70 -40.31
CA LEU A 284 11.50 7.84 -40.30
C LEU A 284 11.21 6.44 -40.82
N VAL A 285 10.06 5.87 -40.51
CA VAL A 285 9.59 4.58 -41.03
C VAL A 285 9.35 4.68 -42.56
N GLU A 286 8.74 5.76 -43.03
CA GLU A 286 8.52 5.99 -44.47
C GLU A 286 9.82 6.16 -45.25
N VAL A 287 10.77 6.95 -44.72
CA VAL A 287 12.11 7.10 -45.35
C VAL A 287 12.84 5.76 -45.41
N THR A 288 12.78 4.98 -44.33
CA THR A 288 13.40 3.65 -44.26
C THR A 288 12.77 2.69 -45.29
N SER A 289 11.45 2.70 -45.38
CA SER A 289 10.70 1.91 -46.37
C SER A 289 11.08 2.28 -47.77
N SER A 290 11.11 3.57 -48.11
CA SER A 290 11.47 4.09 -49.44
C SER A 290 12.92 3.73 -49.82
N TRP A 291 13.83 3.82 -48.86
CA TRP A 291 15.24 3.45 -49.08
C TRP A 291 15.40 1.96 -49.37
N LEU A 292 14.70 1.10 -48.60
CA LEU A 292 14.67 -0.35 -48.85
C LEU A 292 14.00 -0.70 -50.20
N GLU A 293 12.96 0.05 -50.55
CA GLU A 293 12.22 -0.13 -51.82
C GLU A 293 13.11 0.13 -53.04
N SER A 294 14.00 1.13 -52.97
CA SER A 294 14.95 1.47 -54.04
C SER A 294 16.17 0.54 -54.09
N GLY A 295 16.53 -0.11 -52.98
CA GLY A 295 17.76 -0.92 -52.88
C GLY A 295 17.56 -2.41 -53.10
N LEU A 296 16.33 -2.94 -53.00
CA LEU A 296 16.05 -4.38 -53.12
C LEU A 296 15.40 -4.72 -54.47
N PRO A 297 15.80 -5.83 -55.10
CA PRO A 297 15.13 -6.34 -56.32
C PRO A 297 13.71 -6.80 -56.01
N ASP A 298 12.79 -6.56 -56.94
CA ASP A 298 11.38 -6.94 -56.80
C ASP A 298 11.21 -8.43 -56.56
N GLY A 299 10.48 -8.79 -55.51
CA GLY A 299 10.22 -10.17 -55.16
C GLY A 299 9.56 -10.32 -53.78
N MET A 300 9.08 -11.53 -53.47
CA MET A 300 8.38 -11.87 -52.22
C MET A 300 9.19 -11.52 -50.94
N LEU A 301 10.52 -11.56 -51.01
CA LEU A 301 11.38 -11.15 -49.89
C LEU A 301 11.33 -9.65 -49.62
N LYS A 302 11.27 -8.82 -50.68
CA LYS A 302 11.12 -7.36 -50.58
C LYS A 302 9.81 -7.02 -49.85
N ASP A 303 8.69 -7.62 -50.26
CA ASP A 303 7.39 -7.40 -49.65
C ASP A 303 7.36 -7.85 -48.19
N LEU A 304 7.98 -8.98 -47.87
CA LEU A 304 8.10 -9.48 -46.50
C LEU A 304 8.89 -8.52 -45.62
N PHE A 305 10.00 -7.96 -46.11
CA PHE A 305 10.81 -7.02 -45.32
C PHE A 305 10.10 -5.67 -45.16
N ILE A 306 9.55 -5.11 -46.21
CA ILE A 306 8.95 -3.76 -46.18
C ILE A 306 7.60 -3.79 -45.46
N GLN A 307 6.68 -4.64 -45.89
CA GLN A 307 5.33 -4.67 -45.31
C GLN A 307 5.28 -5.49 -44.00
N GLY A 308 6.02 -6.59 -43.92
CA GLY A 308 6.04 -7.43 -42.72
C GLY A 308 6.86 -6.83 -41.60
N ILE A 309 8.16 -6.59 -41.83
CA ILE A 309 9.06 -6.16 -40.76
C ILE A 309 8.97 -4.66 -40.53
N VAL A 310 9.25 -3.83 -41.52
CA VAL A 310 9.29 -2.38 -41.35
C VAL A 310 7.90 -1.82 -41.09
N GLY A 311 6.89 -2.24 -41.81
CA GLY A 311 5.50 -1.84 -41.60
C GLY A 311 4.93 -2.35 -40.25
N GLY A 312 5.19 -3.62 -39.93
CA GLY A 312 4.71 -4.22 -38.65
C GLY A 312 5.38 -3.62 -37.42
N VAL A 313 6.71 -3.57 -37.42
CA VAL A 313 7.48 -2.99 -36.30
C VAL A 313 7.27 -1.48 -36.20
N GLY A 314 7.29 -0.78 -37.36
CA GLY A 314 7.03 0.65 -37.43
C GLY A 314 5.64 1.00 -36.87
N GLY A 315 4.60 0.26 -37.27
CA GLY A 315 3.25 0.46 -36.77
C GLY A 315 3.11 0.33 -35.26
N VAL A 316 3.93 -0.48 -34.59
CA VAL A 316 3.96 -0.59 -33.13
C VAL A 316 4.74 0.57 -32.49
N ILE A 317 5.92 0.90 -33.04
CA ILE A 317 6.80 1.94 -32.49
C ILE A 317 6.16 3.33 -32.59
N ILE A 318 5.35 3.60 -33.59
CA ILE A 318 4.63 4.88 -33.75
C ILE A 318 3.76 5.21 -32.52
N PHE A 319 3.18 4.21 -31.85
CA PHE A 319 2.34 4.43 -30.64
C PHE A 319 3.13 4.59 -29.34
N LEU A 320 4.44 4.24 -29.34
CA LEU A 320 5.27 4.27 -28.13
C LEU A 320 5.31 5.65 -27.45
N PRO A 321 5.47 6.78 -28.15
CA PRO A 321 5.48 8.10 -27.54
C PRO A 321 4.19 8.43 -26.77
N ASN A 322 3.04 8.08 -27.34
CA ASN A 322 1.75 8.31 -26.68
C ASN A 322 1.63 7.52 -25.37
N ILE A 323 2.10 6.28 -25.37
CA ILE A 323 2.10 5.43 -24.17
C ILE A 323 3.02 6.02 -23.10
N LEU A 324 4.23 6.47 -23.48
CA LEU A 324 5.18 7.08 -22.55
C LEU A 324 4.64 8.38 -21.95
N LEU A 325 4.04 9.25 -22.77
CA LEU A 325 3.45 10.50 -22.30
C LEU A 325 2.25 10.26 -21.39
N LEU A 326 1.39 9.31 -21.74
CA LEU A 326 0.28 8.93 -20.86
C LEU A 326 0.78 8.45 -19.50
N TYR A 327 1.80 7.59 -19.51
CA TYR A 327 2.40 7.07 -18.28
C TYR A 327 3.03 8.19 -17.44
N LEU A 328 3.73 9.13 -18.10
CA LEU A 328 4.30 10.31 -17.45
C LEU A 328 3.23 11.16 -16.74
N PHE A 329 2.11 11.44 -17.41
CA PHE A 329 1.03 12.22 -16.80
C PHE A 329 0.33 11.48 -15.67
N ILE A 330 0.12 10.17 -15.79
CA ILE A 330 -0.46 9.35 -14.72
C ILE A 330 0.48 9.33 -13.51
N SER A 331 1.79 9.11 -13.71
CA SER A 331 2.79 9.15 -12.66
C SER A 331 2.84 10.51 -11.96
N LEU A 332 2.76 11.60 -12.72
CA LEU A 332 2.68 12.96 -12.16
C LEU A 332 1.44 13.14 -11.27
N MET A 333 0.29 12.61 -11.68
CA MET A 333 -0.94 12.65 -10.87
C MET A 333 -0.81 11.79 -9.61
N GLU A 334 -0.09 10.67 -9.68
CA GLU A 334 0.18 9.80 -8.53
C GLU A 334 1.13 10.48 -7.55
N ASP A 335 2.26 11.01 -8.03
CA ASP A 335 3.27 11.70 -7.21
C ASP A 335 2.75 12.96 -6.52
N THR A 336 1.82 13.68 -7.15
CA THR A 336 1.13 14.81 -6.53
C THR A 336 0.10 14.40 -5.46
N GLY A 337 -0.15 13.10 -5.30
CA GLY A 337 -1.15 12.55 -4.39
C GLY A 337 -2.59 12.77 -4.85
N TYR A 338 -2.80 13.25 -6.10
CA TYR A 338 -4.14 13.48 -6.62
C TYR A 338 -4.93 12.18 -6.78
N MET A 339 -4.26 11.08 -7.14
CA MET A 339 -4.91 9.78 -7.32
C MET A 339 -5.58 9.26 -6.04
N ALA A 340 -4.96 9.45 -4.88
CA ALA A 340 -5.57 9.09 -3.59
C ALA A 340 -6.86 9.86 -3.32
N ARG A 341 -6.89 11.16 -3.68
CA ARG A 341 -8.07 12.03 -3.55
C ARG A 341 -9.18 11.64 -4.53
N ALA A 342 -8.81 11.28 -5.76
CA ALA A 342 -9.74 10.79 -6.77
C ALA A 342 -10.41 9.48 -6.33
N VAL A 343 -9.66 8.57 -5.72
CA VAL A 343 -10.21 7.34 -5.12
C VAL A 343 -11.28 7.66 -4.07
N PHE A 344 -10.99 8.59 -3.17
CA PHE A 344 -11.94 9.00 -2.13
C PHE A 344 -13.26 9.53 -2.71
N ILE A 345 -13.20 10.35 -3.79
CA ILE A 345 -14.39 10.88 -4.46
C ILE A 345 -15.20 9.75 -5.12
N MET A 346 -14.49 8.80 -5.75
CA MET A 346 -15.10 7.73 -6.53
C MET A 346 -15.53 6.53 -5.70
N ASP A 347 -15.09 6.42 -4.45
CA ASP A 347 -15.36 5.29 -3.56
C ASP A 347 -16.85 4.97 -3.44
N LYS A 348 -17.68 6.01 -3.25
CA LYS A 348 -19.14 5.86 -3.19
C LYS A 348 -19.75 5.28 -4.47
N ILE A 349 -19.16 5.56 -5.63
CA ILE A 349 -19.64 5.05 -6.92
C ILE A 349 -19.18 3.60 -7.06
N MET A 350 -17.93 3.29 -6.70
CA MET A 350 -17.38 1.95 -6.74
C MET A 350 -18.14 0.99 -5.83
N HIS A 351 -18.48 1.40 -4.61
CA HIS A 351 -19.30 0.60 -3.71
C HIS A 351 -20.69 0.29 -4.25
N ARG A 352 -21.30 1.19 -5.04
CA ARG A 352 -22.62 0.92 -5.67
C ARG A 352 -22.56 -0.18 -6.72
N ILE A 353 -21.42 -0.37 -7.37
CA ILE A 353 -21.20 -1.45 -8.35
C ILE A 353 -20.54 -2.69 -7.71
N GLY A 354 -20.39 -2.69 -6.38
CA GLY A 354 -19.88 -3.84 -5.61
C GLY A 354 -18.36 -3.99 -5.65
N LEU A 355 -17.62 -2.91 -5.89
CA LEU A 355 -16.15 -2.87 -5.89
C LEU A 355 -15.63 -1.90 -4.83
N HIS A 356 -14.43 -2.17 -4.32
CA HIS A 356 -13.74 -1.25 -3.42
C HIS A 356 -13.25 -0.01 -4.18
N GLY A 357 -13.22 1.17 -3.52
CA GLY A 357 -12.77 2.43 -4.14
C GLY A 357 -11.39 2.37 -4.80
N LYS A 358 -10.45 1.60 -4.24
CA LYS A 358 -9.12 1.38 -4.82
C LYS A 358 -9.16 0.73 -6.21
N SER A 359 -10.24 0.01 -6.57
CA SER A 359 -10.42 -0.56 -7.91
C SER A 359 -10.57 0.49 -9.00
N PHE A 360 -10.91 1.73 -8.62
CA PHE A 360 -11.06 2.83 -9.57
C PHE A 360 -9.76 3.18 -10.31
N ILE A 361 -8.61 3.15 -9.62
CA ILE A 361 -7.30 3.46 -10.23
C ILE A 361 -6.97 2.51 -11.39
N PRO A 362 -6.96 1.17 -11.19
CA PRO A 362 -6.74 0.24 -12.29
C PRO A 362 -7.73 0.39 -13.45
N LEU A 363 -9.02 0.59 -13.14
CA LEU A 363 -10.04 0.79 -14.18
C LEU A 363 -9.78 2.06 -14.98
N LEU A 364 -9.41 3.16 -14.33
CA LEU A 364 -9.05 4.41 -15.01
C LEU A 364 -7.82 4.23 -15.92
N MET A 365 -6.76 3.57 -15.42
CA MET A 365 -5.56 3.29 -16.20
C MET A 365 -5.87 2.40 -17.42
N GLY A 366 -6.88 1.53 -17.33
CA GLY A 366 -7.33 0.66 -18.41
C GLY A 366 -7.81 1.39 -19.67
N PHE A 367 -8.26 2.64 -19.56
CA PHE A 367 -8.57 3.48 -20.72
C PHE A 367 -7.32 3.87 -21.52
N GLY A 368 -6.18 3.95 -20.85
CA GLY A 368 -4.90 4.22 -21.50
C GLY A 368 -4.19 2.95 -21.96
N CYS A 369 -3.83 2.09 -21.03
CA CYS A 369 -3.12 0.85 -21.28
C CYS A 369 -3.48 -0.23 -20.26
N ASN A 370 -3.91 -1.38 -20.71
CA ASN A 370 -4.33 -2.48 -19.84
C ASN A 370 -3.17 -3.13 -19.06
N VAL A 371 -1.93 -3.05 -19.56
CA VAL A 371 -0.77 -3.68 -18.89
C VAL A 371 -0.50 -3.04 -17.52
N PRO A 372 -0.23 -1.72 -17.42
CA PRO A 372 -0.06 -1.07 -16.11
C PRO A 372 -1.34 -1.12 -15.28
N ALA A 373 -2.52 -1.09 -15.91
CA ALA A 373 -3.80 -1.22 -15.22
C ALA A 373 -3.93 -2.55 -14.47
N ILE A 374 -3.58 -3.66 -15.10
CA ILE A 374 -3.59 -4.98 -14.45
C ILE A 374 -2.51 -5.05 -13.36
N LEU A 375 -1.33 -4.51 -13.60
CA LEU A 375 -0.26 -4.48 -12.59
C LEU A 375 -0.66 -3.66 -11.36
N SER A 376 -1.35 -2.54 -11.53
CA SER A 376 -1.80 -1.69 -10.43
C SER A 376 -2.91 -2.32 -9.58
N THR A 377 -3.57 -3.39 -10.04
CA THR A 377 -4.55 -4.11 -9.20
C THR A 377 -3.94 -4.72 -7.95
N ARG A 378 -2.61 -4.82 -7.86
CA ARG A 378 -1.90 -5.30 -6.66
C ARG A 378 -2.18 -4.47 -5.41
N ILE A 379 -2.58 -3.20 -5.56
CA ILE A 379 -2.95 -2.31 -4.44
C ILE A 379 -4.32 -2.66 -3.82
N ILE A 380 -5.11 -3.53 -4.47
CA ILE A 380 -6.42 -3.97 -3.99
C ILE A 380 -6.22 -5.14 -3.02
N GLU A 381 -6.61 -4.96 -1.78
CA GLU A 381 -6.43 -5.93 -0.70
C GLU A 381 -7.36 -7.14 -0.89
N SER A 382 -8.65 -6.88 -1.19
CA SER A 382 -9.63 -7.93 -1.45
C SER A 382 -9.27 -8.76 -2.69
N ARG A 383 -9.01 -10.06 -2.51
CA ARG A 383 -8.71 -10.99 -3.62
C ARG A 383 -9.86 -11.05 -4.64
N ARG A 384 -11.11 -10.97 -4.18
CA ARG A 384 -12.30 -10.97 -5.03
C ARG A 384 -12.32 -9.73 -5.91
N ASP A 385 -12.19 -8.53 -5.33
CA ASP A 385 -12.26 -7.27 -6.06
C ASP A 385 -11.07 -7.13 -7.00
N ARG A 386 -9.89 -7.60 -6.59
CA ARG A 386 -8.70 -7.66 -7.44
C ARG A 386 -8.92 -8.51 -8.68
N LEU A 387 -9.46 -9.73 -8.53
CA LEU A 387 -9.76 -10.61 -9.65
C LEU A 387 -10.81 -10.03 -10.59
N ILE A 388 -11.89 -9.46 -10.03
CA ILE A 388 -12.95 -8.82 -10.82
C ILE A 388 -12.37 -7.65 -11.61
N THR A 389 -11.57 -6.78 -10.95
CA THR A 389 -10.92 -5.64 -11.60
C THR A 389 -9.95 -6.07 -12.70
N MET A 390 -9.16 -7.13 -12.48
CA MET A 390 -8.29 -7.71 -13.52
C MET A 390 -9.07 -8.21 -14.72
N LEU A 391 -10.21 -8.89 -14.49
CA LEU A 391 -11.02 -9.45 -15.56
C LEU A 391 -11.79 -8.39 -16.34
N ILE A 392 -12.17 -7.28 -15.72
CA ILE A 392 -12.88 -6.17 -16.37
C ILE A 392 -11.91 -5.33 -17.22
N ASN A 393 -10.68 -5.14 -16.78
CA ASN A 393 -9.70 -4.27 -17.46
C ASN A 393 -9.54 -4.55 -18.96
N PRO A 394 -9.41 -5.80 -19.44
CA PRO A 394 -9.32 -6.09 -20.87
C PRO A 394 -10.55 -5.68 -21.71
N PHE A 395 -11.70 -5.47 -21.08
CA PHE A 395 -12.90 -4.97 -21.77
C PHE A 395 -12.92 -3.44 -21.89
N MET A 396 -12.06 -2.74 -21.16
CA MET A 396 -11.89 -1.30 -21.32
C MET A 396 -11.25 -0.99 -22.67
N SER A 397 -11.83 -0.03 -23.41
CA SER A 397 -11.34 0.35 -24.74
C SER A 397 -10.14 1.27 -24.60
N CYS A 398 -8.94 0.75 -24.78
CA CYS A 398 -7.73 1.57 -24.83
C CYS A 398 -7.54 2.20 -26.23
N SER A 399 -6.72 3.25 -26.30
CA SER A 399 -6.45 4.00 -27.53
C SER A 399 -5.92 3.12 -28.67
N ALA A 400 -5.15 2.08 -28.36
CA ALA A 400 -4.61 1.14 -29.35
C ALA A 400 -5.66 0.23 -30.01
N ARG A 401 -6.83 0.04 -29.39
CA ARG A 401 -7.92 -0.78 -29.95
C ARG A 401 -8.88 0.03 -30.83
N LEU A 402 -8.93 1.35 -30.67
CA LEU A 402 -9.79 2.22 -31.47
C LEU A 402 -9.59 2.06 -32.98
N PRO A 403 -8.35 2.07 -33.53
CA PRO A 403 -8.13 1.85 -34.96
C PRO A 403 -8.66 0.51 -35.44
N VAL A 404 -8.49 -0.56 -34.66
CA VAL A 404 -9.00 -1.89 -34.99
C VAL A 404 -10.53 -1.90 -35.04
N TYR A 405 -11.19 -1.25 -34.08
CA TYR A 405 -12.65 -1.14 -34.08
C TYR A 405 -13.17 -0.32 -35.26
N ILE A 406 -12.49 0.78 -35.60
CA ILE A 406 -12.83 1.62 -36.76
C ILE A 406 -12.70 0.78 -38.05
N LEU A 407 -11.61 0.04 -38.20
CA LEU A 407 -11.37 -0.82 -39.37
C LEU A 407 -12.47 -1.89 -39.52
N PHE A 408 -12.81 -2.60 -38.45
CA PHE A 408 -13.90 -3.58 -38.50
C PHE A 408 -15.26 -2.94 -38.79
N ILE A 409 -15.56 -1.81 -38.16
CA ILE A 409 -16.82 -1.12 -38.35
C ILE A 409 -16.93 -0.57 -39.77
N SER A 410 -15.84 -0.01 -40.32
CA SER A 410 -15.82 0.47 -41.73
C SER A 410 -15.95 -0.65 -42.74
N ALA A 411 -15.38 -1.82 -42.44
CA ALA A 411 -15.44 -2.98 -43.34
C ALA A 411 -16.83 -3.66 -43.38
N PHE A 412 -17.51 -3.75 -42.23
CA PHE A 412 -18.76 -4.49 -42.11
C PHE A 412 -20.02 -3.64 -42.10
N PHE A 413 -19.92 -2.35 -41.77
CA PHE A 413 -21.05 -1.45 -41.62
C PHE A 413 -20.88 -0.19 -42.49
N VAL A 414 -21.63 -0.14 -43.59
CA VAL A 414 -21.56 0.98 -44.55
C VAL A 414 -22.35 2.21 -44.04
N SER A 415 -23.35 1.98 -43.21
CA SER A 415 -24.18 3.05 -42.62
C SER A 415 -24.17 3.03 -41.09
N HIS A 416 -24.32 4.21 -40.47
CA HIS A 416 -24.40 4.38 -39.00
C HIS A 416 -23.10 3.99 -38.23
N GLN A 417 -21.94 4.09 -38.86
CA GLN A 417 -20.63 3.72 -38.28
C GLN A 417 -20.38 4.41 -36.91
N GLY A 418 -20.72 5.67 -36.80
CA GLY A 418 -20.57 6.42 -35.52
C GLY A 418 -21.46 5.89 -34.39
N ALA A 419 -22.71 5.55 -34.70
CA ALA A 419 -23.64 5.03 -33.71
C ALA A 419 -23.22 3.63 -33.22
N ILE A 420 -22.65 2.80 -34.10
CA ILE A 420 -22.15 1.47 -33.75
C ILE A 420 -20.90 1.57 -32.89
N LEU A 421 -19.98 2.49 -33.24
CA LEU A 421 -18.78 2.77 -32.45
C LEU A 421 -19.15 3.24 -31.03
N PHE A 422 -20.07 4.19 -30.94
CA PHE A 422 -20.61 4.67 -29.65
C PHE A 422 -21.31 3.57 -28.84
N SER A 423 -22.11 2.73 -29.51
CA SER A 423 -22.79 1.59 -28.86
C SER A 423 -21.80 0.54 -28.34
N LYS A 424 -20.71 0.26 -29.05
CA LYS A 424 -19.67 -0.66 -28.57
C LYS A 424 -18.88 -0.09 -27.42
N ILE A 425 -18.48 1.18 -27.50
CA ILE A 425 -17.80 1.87 -26.40
C ILE A 425 -18.72 1.97 -25.18
N GLY A 426 -20.00 2.34 -25.37
CA GLY A 426 -20.98 2.46 -24.29
C GLY A 426 -21.36 1.13 -23.64
N ARG A 427 -21.45 0.02 -24.39
CA ARG A 427 -21.74 -1.31 -23.83
C ARG A 427 -20.59 -1.93 -23.08
N ALA A 428 -19.35 -1.59 -23.43
CA ALA A 428 -18.18 -2.02 -22.68
C ALA A 428 -18.14 -1.40 -21.26
N HIS A 429 -18.88 -0.31 -21.05
CA HIS A 429 -18.96 0.42 -19.78
C HIS A 429 -20.21 0.11 -18.95
N VAL A 430 -21.20 -0.58 -19.51
CA VAL A 430 -22.43 -1.00 -18.83
C VAL A 430 -22.39 -2.48 -18.52
#